data_98868b363c317f12ec4eea77cd5a2714
#
_entry.id   98868b363c317f12ec4eea77cd5a2714
#
_cell.length_a   1.000
_cell.length_b   1.000
_cell.length_c   1.000
_cell.angle_alpha   90.00
_cell.angle_beta   90.00
_cell.angle_gamma   90.00
#
_symmetry.space_group_name_H-M   'P 1'
#
loop_
_entity.id
_entity.type
_entity.pdbx_description
1 polymer ?
#
loop_
_entity_poly.entity_id
_entity_poly.type
_entity_poly.pdbx_seq_one_letter_code
_entity_poly.pdbx_strand_id
1 'polypeptide(L)'
;MKRVLAPVAAVALALSVSALGPASPAHASDLTPYEAKEEGLTTLQSATPSANEFSLSVAPQVGWNAGLESLRPPPAAMYRMWDMDVAWRNVNPQPGVFDWSILDRRIALVESWGGRPFLVLGLTPQWAAQNPGAGDPRWGAGSASPPANIDYWNTYVREVVNRYGGRIAGYELWNEANLTTFWQGSASNLFEMSQNAYGIIKAANPAAVVAAPSITTRLRGSSARFTSAFAGEVASSGSIPFDTWTIHSYPNGDAGRDFDTGQNFPRMAATRRADDIISWQNALVDALGPDSPALGIGIYDTEVNYGLKGPGIRPGVDWSTEDGNQLMDYTYADSRLLGITATFWYQYTATDYSLLGVQWSNTGGNQLSASWDSLRARGPSDQRFNSVSSPLFLSRNNDYVIPVFKSCFIRPGTSCAGDKLGGADLSGANLSDMDFTGANLQQARLAGATLNNTNFTDAFMKGADFSNARGVQTKLGARSLARANFSQVRLENPKATGSSFLRSNWTKAYVNNGDFSSSNFYKSDFEGAAIKNTDMRATKLRGASWKGATVSGSDFKGAVGKTP
;
A
#
# COMPACT_ATOMS: atom_id res chain seq x y z
N MET A 1 -9.13 59.07 -45.60
CA MET A 1 -8.60 57.86 -46.24
C MET A 1 -9.13 56.67 -45.51
N LYS A 2 -10.13 56.03 -46.10
CA LYS A 2 -10.80 54.86 -45.52
C LYS A 2 -10.03 53.59 -45.90
N ARG A 3 -9.62 52.75 -44.94
CA ARG A 3 -9.16 51.39 -45.20
C ARG A 3 -10.32 50.43 -45.05
N VAL A 4 -10.56 49.70 -46.11
CA VAL A 4 -11.54 48.65 -46.25
C VAL A 4 -10.94 47.36 -45.67
N LEU A 5 -11.62 46.72 -44.73
CA LEU A 5 -11.35 45.38 -44.25
C LEU A 5 -12.27 44.40 -45.00
N ALA A 6 -11.70 43.43 -45.64
CA ALA A 6 -12.41 42.29 -46.25
C ALA A 6 -12.71 41.21 -45.20
N PRO A 7 -13.83 40.50 -45.28
CA PRO A 7 -14.17 39.44 -44.33
C PRO A 7 -13.56 38.10 -44.72
N VAL A 8 -12.98 37.40 -43.75
CA VAL A 8 -12.56 36.01 -43.86
C VAL A 8 -13.77 35.12 -43.64
N ALA A 9 -14.06 34.29 -44.63
CA ALA A 9 -15.13 33.30 -44.59
C ALA A 9 -14.78 32.15 -43.62
N ALA A 10 -15.62 31.91 -42.63
CA ALA A 10 -15.57 30.74 -41.77
C ALA A 10 -16.25 29.57 -42.49
N VAL A 11 -15.50 28.51 -42.79
CA VAL A 11 -16.04 27.22 -43.24
C VAL A 11 -16.54 26.45 -42.02
N ALA A 12 -17.83 26.34 -41.87
CA ALA A 12 -18.45 25.48 -40.88
C ALA A 12 -18.42 24.04 -41.34
N LEU A 13 -17.61 23.20 -40.68
CA LEU A 13 -17.65 21.76 -40.83
C LEU A 13 -18.71 21.21 -39.88
N ALA A 14 -19.85 20.80 -40.42
CA ALA A 14 -20.89 20.12 -39.65
C ALA A 14 -20.46 18.69 -39.36
N LEU A 15 -20.01 18.41 -38.16
CA LEU A 15 -19.89 17.07 -37.60
C LEU A 15 -21.22 16.68 -36.97
N SER A 16 -21.84 15.64 -37.52
CA SER A 16 -23.03 14.99 -36.97
C SER A 16 -22.71 14.39 -35.63
N VAL A 17 -23.15 15.01 -34.56
CA VAL A 17 -23.12 14.46 -33.20
C VAL A 17 -24.26 13.46 -33.08
N SER A 18 -23.95 12.18 -33.11
CA SER A 18 -24.88 11.14 -32.64
C SER A 18 -25.05 11.34 -31.13
N ALA A 19 -26.30 11.57 -30.73
CA ALA A 19 -26.68 11.77 -29.34
C ALA A 19 -26.37 10.50 -28.52
N LEU A 20 -25.24 10.49 -27.83
CA LEU A 20 -25.07 9.72 -26.62
C LEU A 20 -25.72 10.52 -25.50
N GLY A 21 -26.68 9.93 -24.82
CA GLY A 21 -27.37 10.52 -23.69
C GLY A 21 -26.37 10.96 -22.60
N PRO A 22 -26.74 11.92 -21.74
CA PRO A 22 -25.81 12.47 -20.77
C PRO A 22 -25.33 11.37 -19.84
N ALA A 23 -24.05 11.04 -19.93
CA ALA A 23 -23.35 10.32 -18.88
C ALA A 23 -23.44 11.19 -17.62
N SER A 24 -23.93 10.60 -16.54
CA SER A 24 -24.09 11.26 -15.26
C SER A 24 -22.74 11.78 -14.79
N PRO A 25 -22.59 13.07 -14.47
CA PRO A 25 -21.28 13.67 -14.13
C PRO A 25 -20.74 13.27 -12.75
N ALA A 26 -21.30 12.22 -12.13
CA ALA A 26 -20.94 11.79 -10.77
C ALA A 26 -19.71 10.86 -10.67
N HIS A 27 -19.09 10.48 -11.77
CA HIS A 27 -18.08 9.41 -11.74
C HIS A 27 -16.62 9.85 -11.89
N ALA A 28 -16.35 11.08 -12.32
CA ALA A 28 -14.98 11.54 -12.46
C ALA A 28 -14.40 12.18 -11.19
N SER A 29 -15.26 12.63 -10.25
CA SER A 29 -14.83 13.28 -9.01
C SER A 29 -14.69 12.33 -7.81
N ASP A 30 -15.20 11.08 -7.93
CA ASP A 30 -15.20 10.09 -6.85
C ASP A 30 -14.18 8.95 -7.08
N LEU A 31 -13.48 8.94 -8.22
CA LEU A 31 -12.33 8.05 -8.40
C LEU A 31 -11.25 8.46 -7.41
N THR A 32 -10.83 7.52 -6.58
CA THR A 32 -9.65 7.76 -5.77
C THR A 32 -8.46 7.95 -6.71
N PRO A 33 -7.48 8.78 -6.36
CA PRO A 33 -6.26 8.93 -7.16
C PRO A 33 -5.54 7.60 -7.46
N TYR A 34 -5.86 6.56 -6.71
CA TYR A 34 -5.40 5.20 -6.95
C TYR A 34 -6.13 4.56 -8.15
N GLU A 35 -7.43 4.76 -8.31
CA GLU A 35 -8.19 4.26 -9.47
C GLU A 35 -7.72 4.93 -10.76
N ALA A 36 -7.40 6.23 -10.71
CA ALA A 36 -6.78 6.94 -11.83
C ALA A 36 -5.38 6.40 -12.15
N LYS A 37 -4.64 5.94 -11.13
CA LYS A 37 -3.34 5.29 -11.30
C LYS A 37 -3.45 3.88 -11.89
N GLU A 38 -4.57 3.18 -11.71
CA GLU A 38 -4.74 1.84 -12.29
C GLU A 38 -4.85 1.85 -13.81
N GLU A 39 -5.40 2.88 -14.42
CA GLU A 39 -5.34 3.03 -15.87
C GLU A 39 -3.90 3.21 -16.38
N GLY A 40 -3.01 3.77 -15.56
CA GLY A 40 -1.56 3.85 -15.80
C GLY A 40 -0.77 2.59 -15.37
N LEU A 41 -1.31 1.79 -14.45
CA LEU A 41 -0.66 0.59 -13.91
C LEU A 41 -0.60 -0.59 -14.89
N THR A 42 -1.38 -0.59 -15.97
CA THR A 42 -1.25 -1.58 -17.04
C THR A 42 0.16 -1.62 -17.62
N THR A 43 0.90 -0.52 -17.54
CA THR A 43 2.32 -0.44 -17.90
C THR A 43 3.26 -0.90 -16.77
N LEU A 44 2.85 -0.78 -15.50
CA LEU A 44 3.65 -1.26 -14.36
C LEU A 44 3.49 -2.77 -14.12
N GLN A 45 2.33 -3.35 -14.47
CA GLN A 45 2.09 -4.79 -14.35
C GLN A 45 2.80 -5.62 -15.41
N SER A 46 3.20 -5.02 -16.53
CA SER A 46 3.98 -5.70 -17.57
C SER A 46 5.49 -5.75 -17.27
N ALA A 47 5.96 -4.99 -16.29
CA ALA A 47 7.30 -5.20 -15.77
C ALA A 47 7.30 -6.52 -14.99
N THR A 48 7.74 -7.59 -15.62
CA THR A 48 8.12 -8.82 -14.92
C THR A 48 8.96 -8.42 -13.73
N PRO A 49 8.62 -8.88 -12.50
CA PRO A 49 9.46 -8.63 -11.34
C PRO A 49 10.89 -8.99 -11.70
N SER A 50 11.79 -8.02 -11.70
CA SER A 50 13.19 -8.33 -11.96
C SER A 50 13.70 -9.17 -10.80
N ALA A 51 14.75 -9.97 -11.04
CA ALA A 51 15.45 -10.75 -10.01
C ALA A 51 15.93 -9.89 -8.80
N ASN A 52 15.65 -8.60 -8.82
CA ASN A 52 16.06 -7.59 -7.86
C ASN A 52 15.00 -7.27 -6.79
N GLU A 53 13.88 -8.00 -6.73
CA GLU A 53 12.78 -7.68 -5.79
C GLU A 53 13.11 -7.97 -4.34
N PHE A 54 14.15 -8.72 -4.12
CA PHE A 54 14.53 -9.15 -2.80
C PHE A 54 15.78 -8.41 -2.33
N SER A 55 15.61 -7.48 -1.43
CA SER A 55 16.70 -6.66 -0.90
C SER A 55 16.59 -6.49 0.61
N LEU A 56 17.69 -6.35 1.29
CA LEU A 56 17.78 -6.11 2.72
C LEU A 56 18.38 -4.73 2.98
N SER A 57 17.82 -4.03 3.95
CA SER A 57 18.50 -2.94 4.62
C SER A 57 19.36 -3.54 5.73
N VAL A 58 20.66 -3.29 5.68
CA VAL A 58 21.60 -3.79 6.67
C VAL A 58 22.03 -2.61 7.51
N ALA A 59 21.57 -2.57 8.75
CA ALA A 59 21.98 -1.57 9.69
C ALA A 59 23.10 -2.13 10.55
N PRO A 60 24.16 -1.42 10.68
CA PRO A 60 25.37 -1.93 11.28
C PRO A 60 25.69 -1.35 12.64
N GLN A 61 24.87 -0.47 13.18
CA GLN A 61 25.19 0.15 14.48
C GLN A 61 25.47 -0.89 15.57
N VAL A 62 24.94 -2.07 15.40
CA VAL A 62 24.99 -3.10 16.40
C VAL A 62 25.92 -4.18 16.07
N GLY A 63 26.39 -4.20 14.95
CA GLY A 63 26.80 -5.43 14.55
C GLY A 63 28.07 -5.56 13.79
N TRP A 64 28.67 -4.54 13.46
CA TRP A 64 29.95 -4.60 12.76
C TRP A 64 31.14 -4.57 13.71
N ASN A 65 31.00 -5.24 14.88
CA ASN A 65 32.18 -5.75 15.55
C ASN A 65 32.67 -7.00 14.78
N ALA A 66 33.92 -7.37 14.97
CA ALA A 66 34.57 -8.47 14.25
C ALA A 66 33.78 -9.81 14.25
N GLY A 67 32.91 -10.04 15.24
CA GLY A 67 32.08 -11.23 15.34
C GLY A 67 30.92 -11.30 14.36
N LEU A 68 30.44 -10.16 13.89
CA LEU A 68 29.30 -10.08 12.97
C LEU A 68 29.71 -9.97 11.50
N GLU A 69 30.93 -9.61 11.23
CA GLU A 69 31.51 -9.67 9.87
C GLU A 69 31.54 -11.11 9.32
N SER A 70 31.40 -12.11 10.19
CA SER A 70 31.28 -13.52 9.81
C SER A 70 29.84 -13.96 9.51
N LEU A 71 28.84 -13.16 9.84
CA LEU A 71 27.44 -13.48 9.59
C LEU A 71 27.09 -13.12 8.15
N ARG A 72 26.81 -14.13 7.35
CA ARG A 72 26.32 -13.95 6.00
C ARG A 72 24.80 -13.75 6.04
N PRO A 73 24.28 -12.56 5.64
CA PRO A 73 22.85 -12.36 5.55
C PRO A 73 22.21 -13.23 4.46
N PRO A 74 20.88 -13.35 4.43
CA PRO A 74 20.18 -14.06 3.36
C PRO A 74 20.60 -13.52 1.99
N PRO A 75 20.58 -14.35 0.96
CA PRO A 75 20.83 -13.88 -0.39
C PRO A 75 19.86 -12.75 -0.75
N ALA A 76 20.40 -11.63 -1.15
CA ALA A 76 19.66 -10.50 -1.66
C ALA A 76 20.36 -9.93 -2.90
N ALA A 77 19.58 -9.35 -3.80
CA ALA A 77 20.15 -8.74 -5.00
C ALA A 77 20.94 -7.46 -4.65
N MET A 78 20.42 -6.71 -3.67
CA MET A 78 21.02 -5.46 -3.21
C MET A 78 21.00 -5.38 -1.68
N TYR A 79 21.99 -4.67 -1.14
CA TYR A 79 22.10 -4.38 0.28
C TYR A 79 22.18 -2.87 0.47
N ARG A 80 21.17 -2.31 1.10
CA ARG A 80 21.10 -0.88 1.37
C ARG A 80 22.09 -0.50 2.48
N MET A 81 22.90 0.50 2.19
CA MET A 81 23.97 0.98 3.06
C MET A 81 23.61 2.39 3.54
N TRP A 82 23.12 2.49 4.78
CA TRP A 82 22.76 3.75 5.43
C TRP A 82 23.50 3.94 6.76
N ASP A 83 23.16 3.19 7.79
CA ASP A 83 23.66 3.34 9.16
C ASP A 83 25.08 2.73 9.35
N MET A 84 25.93 2.80 8.33
CA MET A 84 27.22 2.08 8.27
C MET A 84 28.44 3.01 8.36
N ASP A 85 28.27 4.22 8.84
CA ASP A 85 29.31 5.27 8.79
C ASP A 85 29.80 5.55 7.37
N VAL A 86 28.91 5.42 6.39
CA VAL A 86 29.19 5.58 4.95
C VAL A 86 28.60 6.85 4.35
N ALA A 87 27.96 7.68 5.16
CA ALA A 87 27.33 8.92 4.72
C ALA A 87 28.35 9.98 4.30
N TRP A 88 27.91 11.01 3.59
CA TRP A 88 28.76 12.10 3.08
C TRP A 88 29.69 12.68 4.17
N ARG A 89 29.15 12.96 5.36
CA ARG A 89 29.95 13.48 6.49
C ARG A 89 31.11 12.57 6.94
N ASN A 90 30.97 11.27 6.75
CA ASN A 90 31.98 10.28 7.12
C ASN A 90 33.04 10.17 6.03
N VAL A 91 32.59 10.18 4.77
CA VAL A 91 33.44 10.03 3.59
C VAL A 91 34.21 11.32 3.29
N ASN A 92 33.61 12.49 3.54
CA ASN A 92 34.25 13.79 3.26
C ASN A 92 34.18 14.69 4.50
N PRO A 93 34.95 14.36 5.55
CA PRO A 93 34.87 15.03 6.85
C PRO A 93 35.37 16.48 6.87
N GLN A 94 36.19 16.86 5.91
CA GLN A 94 36.75 18.22 5.74
C GLN A 94 36.79 18.62 4.26
N PRO A 95 36.82 19.91 3.94
CA PRO A 95 36.92 20.37 2.55
C PRO A 95 38.10 19.72 1.81
N GLY A 96 37.82 19.05 0.71
CA GLY A 96 38.83 18.39 -0.14
C GLY A 96 39.48 17.15 0.46
N VAL A 97 39.09 16.72 1.66
CA VAL A 97 39.61 15.51 2.31
C VAL A 97 38.58 14.39 2.22
N PHE A 98 38.96 13.27 1.64
CA PHE A 98 38.14 12.08 1.53
C PHE A 98 38.74 10.91 2.30
N ASP A 99 37.97 10.32 3.21
CA ASP A 99 38.31 9.08 3.91
C ASP A 99 37.43 7.92 3.38
N TRP A 100 38.02 7.08 2.58
CA TRP A 100 37.36 5.95 1.97
C TRP A 100 37.43 4.65 2.79
N SER A 101 38.18 4.66 3.87
CA SER A 101 38.56 3.45 4.61
C SER A 101 37.36 2.62 5.08
N ILE A 102 36.31 3.28 5.57
CA ILE A 102 35.11 2.60 6.02
C ILE A 102 34.26 2.17 4.82
N LEU A 103 34.00 3.07 3.88
CA LEU A 103 33.16 2.76 2.72
C LEU A 103 33.75 1.63 1.86
N ASP A 104 35.09 1.63 1.63
CA ASP A 104 35.79 0.54 0.94
C ASP A 104 35.54 -0.81 1.60
N ARG A 105 35.71 -0.86 2.91
CA ARG A 105 35.52 -2.08 3.69
C ARG A 105 34.06 -2.57 3.64
N ARG A 106 33.10 -1.65 3.73
CA ARG A 106 31.67 -2.01 3.71
C ARG A 106 31.22 -2.50 2.34
N ILE A 107 31.69 -1.88 1.27
CA ILE A 107 31.43 -2.34 -0.10
C ILE A 107 32.03 -3.73 -0.32
N ALA A 108 33.29 -3.94 0.06
CA ALA A 108 33.94 -5.26 -0.06
C ALA A 108 33.19 -6.35 0.74
N LEU A 109 32.65 -5.99 1.91
CA LEU A 109 31.87 -6.89 2.72
C LEU A 109 30.57 -7.33 2.03
N VAL A 110 29.80 -6.39 1.49
CA VAL A 110 28.57 -6.67 0.71
C VAL A 110 28.88 -7.55 -0.49
N GLU A 111 29.95 -7.26 -1.21
CA GLU A 111 30.40 -8.07 -2.34
C GLU A 111 30.80 -9.50 -1.92
N SER A 112 31.42 -9.65 -0.73
CA SER A 112 31.78 -10.98 -0.19
C SER A 112 30.55 -11.84 0.09
N TRP A 113 29.38 -11.26 0.32
CA TRP A 113 28.11 -11.95 0.45
C TRP A 113 27.47 -12.35 -0.88
N GLY A 114 28.04 -11.89 -1.99
CA GLY A 114 27.52 -12.10 -3.34
C GLY A 114 26.39 -11.12 -3.69
N GLY A 115 26.23 -10.07 -2.90
CA GLY A 115 25.27 -9.00 -3.13
C GLY A 115 25.89 -7.76 -3.77
N ARG A 116 25.05 -6.79 -4.12
CA ARG A 116 25.46 -5.51 -4.68
C ARG A 116 25.09 -4.37 -3.73
N PRO A 117 26.02 -3.43 -3.47
CA PRO A 117 25.75 -2.25 -2.66
C PRO A 117 24.66 -1.36 -3.26
N PHE A 118 23.77 -0.85 -2.40
CA PHE A 118 22.81 0.21 -2.71
C PHE A 118 23.04 1.33 -1.70
N LEU A 119 23.71 2.40 -2.15
CA LEU A 119 24.27 3.42 -1.27
C LEU A 119 23.29 4.59 -1.07
N VAL A 120 23.04 4.96 0.16
CA VAL A 120 22.29 6.18 0.49
C VAL A 120 23.25 7.35 0.54
N LEU A 121 23.01 8.35 -0.32
CA LEU A 121 23.73 9.62 -0.31
C LEU A 121 23.02 10.58 0.66
N GLY A 122 23.76 11.24 1.55
CA GLY A 122 23.16 12.19 2.48
C GLY A 122 24.00 12.48 3.71
N LEU A 123 23.40 13.19 4.65
CA LEU A 123 24.01 13.73 5.87
C LEU A 123 25.17 14.70 5.55
N THR A 124 24.80 15.94 5.26
CA THR A 124 25.75 17.00 4.93
C THR A 124 26.77 17.18 6.06
N PRO A 125 28.07 17.17 5.78
CA PRO A 125 29.08 17.48 6.81
C PRO A 125 28.98 18.92 7.26
N GLN A 126 29.26 19.19 8.52
CA GLN A 126 29.09 20.51 9.13
C GLN A 126 29.76 21.64 8.34
N TRP A 127 30.95 21.38 7.78
CA TRP A 127 31.71 22.36 7.01
C TRP A 127 31.03 22.75 5.68
N ALA A 128 30.24 21.84 5.10
CA ALA A 128 29.52 22.05 3.83
C ALA A 128 28.09 22.55 4.03
N ALA A 129 27.57 22.54 5.25
CA ALA A 129 26.17 22.82 5.57
C ALA A 129 25.84 24.31 5.44
N GLN A 130 24.71 24.64 4.83
CA GLN A 130 24.13 25.99 4.82
C GLN A 130 23.76 26.43 6.25
N ASN A 131 23.23 25.49 7.06
CA ASN A 131 23.00 25.66 8.48
C ASN A 131 23.84 24.64 9.28
N PRO A 132 25.03 25.01 9.77
CA PRO A 132 25.93 24.10 10.46
C PRO A 132 25.39 23.51 11.77
N GLY A 133 24.30 24.08 12.32
CA GLY A 133 23.62 23.56 13.51
C GLY A 133 22.44 22.64 13.22
N ALA A 134 22.05 22.44 11.96
CA ALA A 134 20.90 21.60 11.60
C ALA A 134 21.17 20.11 11.82
N GLY A 135 20.15 19.39 12.26
CA GLY A 135 20.19 17.95 12.45
C GLY A 135 20.11 17.48 13.89
N ASP A 136 19.95 16.18 14.06
CA ASP A 136 19.93 15.52 15.38
C ASP A 136 21.38 15.24 15.82
N PRO A 137 21.72 15.41 17.10
CA PRO A 137 23.07 15.15 17.61
C PRO A 137 23.61 13.75 17.29
N ARG A 138 22.77 12.76 17.17
CA ARG A 138 23.16 11.39 16.77
C ARG A 138 23.76 11.33 15.37
N TRP A 139 23.28 12.18 14.48
CA TRP A 139 23.73 12.27 13.08
C TRP A 139 24.78 13.36 12.86
N GLY A 140 25.00 14.18 13.89
CA GLY A 140 25.97 15.27 13.90
C GLY A 140 25.43 16.60 13.38
N ALA A 141 26.11 17.66 13.78
CA ALA A 141 25.78 19.02 13.38
C ALA A 141 25.92 19.20 11.85
N GLY A 142 24.98 19.93 11.25
CA GLY A 142 24.91 20.17 9.82
C GLY A 142 24.22 19.06 9.02
N SER A 143 24.02 17.87 9.61
CA SER A 143 23.62 16.65 8.88
C SER A 143 22.27 16.75 8.16
N ALA A 144 21.34 17.56 8.65
CA ALA A 144 20.02 17.77 8.04
C ALA A 144 19.93 19.01 7.14
N SER A 145 21.05 19.70 6.92
CA SER A 145 21.09 20.93 6.12
C SER A 145 21.29 20.65 4.63
N PRO A 146 20.72 21.45 3.73
CA PRO A 146 21.25 21.52 2.37
C PRO A 146 22.71 22.03 2.41
N PRO A 147 23.51 21.75 1.35
CA PRO A 147 24.84 22.32 1.23
C PRO A 147 24.78 23.85 1.07
N ALA A 148 25.77 24.56 1.62
CA ALA A 148 25.90 26.00 1.43
C ALA A 148 26.25 26.39 -0.02
N ASN A 149 26.91 25.48 -0.74
CA ASN A 149 27.18 25.56 -2.16
C ASN A 149 26.92 24.18 -2.78
N ILE A 150 26.13 24.14 -3.83
CA ILE A 150 25.77 22.90 -4.54
C ILE A 150 26.99 22.15 -5.08
N ASP A 151 28.09 22.84 -5.38
CA ASP A 151 29.32 22.22 -5.86
C ASP A 151 29.99 21.30 -4.83
N TYR A 152 29.74 21.50 -3.54
CA TYR A 152 30.20 20.56 -2.50
C TYR A 152 29.51 19.21 -2.63
N TRP A 153 28.20 19.23 -2.86
CA TRP A 153 27.40 18.02 -3.14
C TRP A 153 27.85 17.36 -4.46
N ASN A 154 27.96 18.14 -5.51
CA ASN A 154 28.37 17.65 -6.83
C ASN A 154 29.75 16.99 -6.79
N THR A 155 30.68 17.56 -6.02
CA THR A 155 32.03 17.01 -5.85
C THR A 155 31.97 15.69 -5.08
N TYR A 156 31.23 15.66 -3.95
CA TYR A 156 31.07 14.43 -3.18
C TYR A 156 30.48 13.29 -4.05
N VAL A 157 29.39 13.55 -4.76
CA VAL A 157 28.75 12.54 -5.62
C VAL A 157 29.73 12.06 -6.71
N ARG A 158 30.43 12.99 -7.36
CA ARG A 158 31.39 12.65 -8.41
C ARG A 158 32.54 11.78 -7.88
N GLU A 159 33.09 12.10 -6.72
CA GLU A 159 34.18 11.33 -6.13
C GLU A 159 33.72 9.90 -5.73
N VAL A 160 32.52 9.76 -5.16
CA VAL A 160 31.92 8.45 -4.88
C VAL A 160 31.75 7.63 -6.16
N VAL A 161 31.17 8.22 -7.19
CA VAL A 161 30.88 7.51 -8.46
C VAL A 161 32.17 7.17 -9.20
N ASN A 162 33.16 8.07 -9.22
CA ASN A 162 34.46 7.81 -9.84
C ASN A 162 35.19 6.65 -9.15
N ARG A 163 35.09 6.57 -7.81
CA ARG A 163 35.78 5.53 -7.06
C ARG A 163 35.15 4.15 -7.24
N TYR A 164 33.82 4.07 -7.20
CA TYR A 164 33.13 2.78 -7.10
C TYR A 164 32.49 2.33 -8.42
N GLY A 165 32.19 3.24 -9.33
CA GLY A 165 31.72 2.92 -10.67
C GLY A 165 30.61 1.86 -10.71
N GLY A 166 30.83 0.77 -11.43
CA GLY A 166 29.88 -0.34 -11.56
C GLY A 166 29.75 -1.25 -10.35
N ARG A 167 30.51 -1.05 -9.28
CA ARG A 167 30.40 -1.84 -8.04
C ARG A 167 29.13 -1.53 -7.24
N ILE A 168 28.64 -0.28 -7.33
CA ILE A 168 27.38 0.13 -6.67
C ILE A 168 26.22 -0.11 -7.64
N ALA A 169 25.21 -0.87 -7.20
CA ALA A 169 24.02 -1.19 -7.97
C ALA A 169 23.09 0.01 -8.14
N GLY A 170 23.04 0.86 -7.14
CA GLY A 170 22.20 2.05 -7.16
C GLY A 170 22.45 2.98 -5.98
N TYR A 171 21.83 4.15 -6.08
CA TYR A 171 21.99 5.25 -5.12
C TYR A 171 20.59 5.76 -4.71
N GLU A 172 20.38 5.94 -3.43
CA GLU A 172 19.24 6.67 -2.88
C GLU A 172 19.67 8.09 -2.54
N LEU A 173 18.94 9.08 -3.03
CA LEU A 173 19.43 10.47 -3.05
C LEU A 173 19.27 11.21 -1.71
N TRP A 174 18.55 10.67 -0.74
CA TRP A 174 18.48 11.13 0.66
C TRP A 174 17.64 10.18 1.50
N ASN A 175 17.84 10.19 2.83
CA ASN A 175 17.09 9.38 3.78
C ASN A 175 15.97 10.17 4.47
N GLU A 176 14.74 9.65 4.49
CA GLU A 176 13.56 10.15 5.24
C GLU A 176 13.40 11.69 5.23
N ALA A 177 13.44 12.27 4.04
CA ALA A 177 13.46 13.73 3.84
C ALA A 177 12.23 14.46 4.37
N ASN A 178 11.17 13.76 4.75
CA ASN A 178 10.00 14.32 5.42
C ASN A 178 10.17 14.48 6.95
N LEU A 179 11.31 14.09 7.50
CA LEU A 179 11.65 14.23 8.92
C LEU A 179 12.69 15.33 9.11
N THR A 180 12.43 16.26 10.03
CA THR A 180 13.36 17.35 10.38
C THR A 180 14.68 16.85 10.98
N THR A 181 14.71 15.62 11.47
CA THR A 181 15.93 14.92 11.89
C THR A 181 16.92 14.76 10.74
N PHE A 182 16.41 14.52 9.53
CA PHE A 182 17.23 14.21 8.36
C PHE A 182 17.23 15.31 7.31
N TRP A 183 16.19 16.17 7.25
CA TRP A 183 16.13 17.24 6.28
C TRP A 183 15.44 18.50 6.82
N GLN A 184 16.13 19.63 6.72
CA GLN A 184 15.62 20.95 7.13
C GLN A 184 15.73 21.99 5.99
N GLY A 185 16.07 21.54 4.79
CA GLY A 185 16.01 22.37 3.57
C GLY A 185 14.62 22.38 2.94
N SER A 186 14.47 23.12 1.84
CA SER A 186 13.26 23.10 1.01
C SER A 186 13.20 21.86 0.13
N ALA A 187 12.02 21.58 -0.44
CA ALA A 187 11.85 20.56 -1.48
C ALA A 187 12.67 20.92 -2.73
N SER A 188 12.74 22.21 -3.08
CA SER A 188 13.51 22.72 -4.22
C SER A 188 15.02 22.47 -4.06
N ASN A 189 15.58 22.71 -2.86
CA ASN A 189 16.98 22.36 -2.62
C ASN A 189 17.28 20.88 -2.87
N LEU A 190 16.40 20.00 -2.36
CA LEU A 190 16.59 18.57 -2.53
C LEU A 190 16.36 18.12 -3.97
N PHE A 191 15.45 18.78 -4.69
CA PHE A 191 15.21 18.52 -6.10
C PHE A 191 16.44 18.91 -6.96
N GLU A 192 17.04 20.08 -6.71
CA GLU A 192 18.29 20.52 -7.36
C GLU A 192 19.45 19.54 -7.09
N MET A 193 19.59 19.11 -5.82
CA MET A 193 20.57 18.08 -5.47
C MET A 193 20.32 16.77 -6.20
N SER A 194 19.06 16.40 -6.38
CA SER A 194 18.66 15.18 -7.09
C SER A 194 18.98 15.27 -8.58
N GLN A 195 18.68 16.39 -9.23
CA GLN A 195 19.00 16.62 -10.64
C GLN A 195 20.50 16.51 -10.91
N ASN A 196 21.30 17.16 -10.08
CA ASN A 196 22.76 17.14 -10.24
C ASN A 196 23.35 15.75 -10.00
N ALA A 197 22.91 15.06 -8.92
CA ALA A 197 23.38 13.71 -8.62
C ALA A 197 22.97 12.72 -9.73
N TYR A 198 21.73 12.81 -10.23
CA TYR A 198 21.26 11.97 -11.33
C TYR A 198 22.15 12.12 -12.57
N GLY A 199 22.41 13.37 -12.99
CA GLY A 199 23.29 13.65 -14.13
C GLY A 199 24.69 13.09 -13.96
N ILE A 200 25.30 13.27 -12.77
CA ILE A 200 26.65 12.77 -12.47
C ILE A 200 26.67 11.24 -12.47
N ILE A 201 25.72 10.59 -11.81
CA ILE A 201 25.66 9.13 -11.70
C ILE A 201 25.43 8.50 -13.06
N LYS A 202 24.44 9.00 -13.83
CA LYS A 202 24.09 8.43 -15.14
C LYS A 202 25.18 8.64 -16.19
N ALA A 203 25.93 9.74 -16.10
CA ALA A 203 27.08 9.97 -17.00
C ALA A 203 28.21 8.96 -16.78
N ALA A 204 28.44 8.54 -15.53
CA ALA A 204 29.51 7.60 -15.19
C ALA A 204 29.06 6.13 -15.22
N ASN A 205 27.82 5.86 -14.79
CA ASN A 205 27.24 4.51 -14.77
C ASN A 205 25.76 4.55 -15.16
N PRO A 206 25.42 4.48 -16.45
CA PRO A 206 24.03 4.50 -16.93
C PRO A 206 23.18 3.36 -16.37
N ALA A 207 23.77 2.24 -15.96
CA ALA A 207 23.08 1.06 -15.43
C ALA A 207 22.76 1.17 -13.93
N ALA A 208 23.36 2.11 -13.20
CA ALA A 208 23.05 2.31 -11.79
C ALA A 208 21.62 2.83 -11.62
N VAL A 209 20.89 2.23 -10.69
CA VAL A 209 19.56 2.75 -10.30
C VAL A 209 19.74 4.00 -9.45
N VAL A 210 19.08 5.08 -9.83
CA VAL A 210 19.02 6.29 -9.01
C VAL A 210 17.61 6.38 -8.42
N ALA A 211 17.52 6.28 -7.11
CA ALA A 211 16.28 6.29 -6.39
C ALA A 211 16.02 7.69 -5.77
N ALA A 212 14.78 8.14 -5.82
CA ALA A 212 14.37 9.41 -5.22
C ALA A 212 14.77 9.49 -3.74
N PRO A 213 14.80 10.68 -3.12
CA PRO A 213 14.90 10.81 -1.68
C PRO A 213 13.77 10.06 -0.98
N SER A 214 14.10 9.17 -0.02
CA SER A 214 13.08 8.41 0.68
C SER A 214 12.25 9.26 1.65
N ILE A 215 11.05 8.77 1.94
CA ILE A 215 10.16 9.33 2.96
C ILE A 215 9.58 8.20 3.82
N THR A 216 9.30 8.47 5.10
CA THR A 216 8.53 7.52 5.89
C THR A 216 7.04 7.74 5.73
N THR A 217 6.29 6.70 5.37
CA THR A 217 4.84 6.79 5.08
C THR A 217 3.98 6.84 6.34
N ARG A 218 4.45 6.29 7.48
CA ARG A 218 3.68 6.19 8.74
C ARG A 218 3.21 7.54 9.30
N LEU A 219 3.94 8.62 9.00
CA LEU A 219 3.58 9.98 9.41
C LEU A 219 2.80 10.68 8.30
N ARG A 220 1.60 10.20 7.99
CA ARG A 220 0.78 10.60 6.83
C ARG A 220 0.79 12.10 6.54
N GLY A 221 0.58 12.94 7.55
CA GLY A 221 0.56 14.40 7.36
C GLY A 221 1.92 15.00 6.96
N SER A 222 3.02 14.52 7.51
CA SER A 222 4.38 14.93 7.13
C SER A 222 4.75 14.36 5.76
N SER A 223 4.45 13.09 5.53
CA SER A 223 4.63 12.39 4.27
C SER A 223 3.91 13.13 3.14
N ALA A 224 2.61 13.38 3.26
CA ALA A 224 1.84 14.06 2.23
C ALA A 224 2.37 15.47 1.91
N ARG A 225 2.67 16.28 2.93
CA ARG A 225 3.19 17.64 2.71
C ARG A 225 4.52 17.64 1.96
N PHE A 226 5.46 16.80 2.38
CA PHE A 226 6.77 16.74 1.72
C PHE A 226 6.63 16.17 0.31
N THR A 227 5.86 15.09 0.15
CA THR A 227 5.62 14.45 -1.15
C THR A 227 4.98 15.43 -2.14
N SER A 228 3.95 16.18 -1.72
CA SER A 228 3.32 17.19 -2.58
C SER A 228 4.31 18.29 -2.98
N ALA A 229 5.16 18.75 -2.06
CA ALA A 229 6.15 19.77 -2.37
C ALA A 229 7.22 19.26 -3.35
N PHE A 230 7.81 18.08 -3.09
CA PHE A 230 8.86 17.51 -3.94
C PHE A 230 8.32 17.07 -5.31
N ALA A 231 7.16 16.42 -5.34
CA ALA A 231 6.51 16.06 -6.59
C ALA A 231 6.05 17.30 -7.39
N GLY A 232 5.71 18.39 -6.72
CA GLY A 232 5.44 19.68 -7.36
C GLY A 232 6.66 20.23 -8.12
N GLU A 233 7.88 20.08 -7.58
CA GLU A 233 9.12 20.44 -8.30
C GLU A 233 9.32 19.54 -9.54
N VAL A 234 9.05 18.23 -9.42
CA VAL A 234 9.09 17.29 -10.56
C VAL A 234 8.11 17.72 -11.64
N ALA A 235 6.86 18.01 -11.28
CA ALA A 235 5.83 18.44 -12.22
C ALA A 235 6.18 19.76 -12.90
N SER A 236 6.65 20.74 -12.13
CA SER A 236 6.97 22.08 -12.62
C SER A 236 8.19 22.09 -13.55
N SER A 237 9.18 21.26 -13.27
CA SER A 237 10.40 21.18 -14.08
C SER A 237 10.23 20.35 -15.36
N GLY A 238 9.24 19.46 -15.41
CA GLY A 238 9.11 18.45 -16.46
C GLY A 238 10.24 17.41 -16.47
N SER A 239 11.08 17.37 -15.43
CA SER A 239 12.23 16.46 -15.29
C SER A 239 12.02 15.46 -14.18
N ILE A 240 12.35 14.19 -14.42
CA ILE A 240 12.31 13.11 -13.43
C ILE A 240 13.76 12.70 -13.14
N PRO A 241 14.42 13.28 -12.11
CA PRO A 241 15.84 13.05 -11.85
C PRO A 241 16.09 11.80 -11.00
N PHE A 242 15.37 10.72 -11.27
CA PHE A 242 15.52 9.41 -10.63
C PHE A 242 14.79 8.33 -11.46
N ASP A 243 15.17 7.07 -11.26
CA ASP A 243 14.59 5.92 -11.96
C ASP A 243 13.44 5.27 -11.18
N THR A 244 13.36 5.51 -9.88
CA THR A 244 12.34 4.93 -8.98
C THR A 244 12.04 5.85 -7.82
N TRP A 245 10.79 5.85 -7.37
CA TRP A 245 10.41 6.45 -6.09
C TRP A 245 10.91 5.61 -4.93
N THR A 246 11.06 6.22 -3.75
CA THR A 246 11.42 5.48 -2.54
C THR A 246 10.57 5.84 -1.35
N ILE A 247 10.26 4.83 -0.55
CA ILE A 247 9.51 4.95 0.70
C ILE A 247 10.13 4.10 1.80
N HIS A 248 9.80 4.43 3.05
CA HIS A 248 9.99 3.59 4.22
C HIS A 248 8.61 3.27 4.81
N SER A 249 8.15 2.06 4.62
CA SER A 249 6.77 1.70 4.91
C SER A 249 6.58 1.03 6.27
N TYR A 250 7.04 1.67 7.32
CA TYR A 250 6.77 1.22 8.69
C TYR A 250 5.33 1.59 9.10
N PRO A 251 4.44 0.64 9.40
CA PRO A 251 3.23 0.97 10.10
C PRO A 251 3.55 1.35 11.56
N ASN A 252 2.60 1.99 12.26
CA ASN A 252 2.77 2.25 13.69
C ASN A 252 3.09 0.96 14.44
N GLY A 253 3.93 1.06 15.48
CA GLY A 253 4.42 -0.11 16.23
C GLY A 253 3.31 -0.96 16.86
N ASP A 254 2.15 -0.36 17.15
CA ASP A 254 0.96 -1.02 17.68
C ASP A 254 -0.01 -1.53 16.58
N ALA A 255 0.34 -1.35 15.32
CA ALA A 255 -0.47 -1.85 14.21
C ALA A 255 -0.62 -3.36 14.30
N GLY A 256 -1.84 -3.85 14.19
CA GLY A 256 -2.17 -5.27 14.30
C GLY A 256 -2.46 -5.76 15.71
N ARG A 257 -2.37 -4.93 16.74
CA ARG A 257 -2.78 -5.29 18.09
C ARG A 257 -4.25 -4.95 18.33
N ASP A 258 -5.00 -5.93 18.77
CA ASP A 258 -6.29 -5.72 19.38
C ASP A 258 -6.10 -5.39 20.87
N PHE A 259 -6.43 -4.16 21.26
CA PHE A 259 -6.24 -3.69 22.64
C PHE A 259 -7.26 -4.28 23.61
N ASP A 260 -8.42 -4.74 23.14
CA ASP A 260 -9.48 -5.30 23.98
C ASP A 260 -9.17 -6.76 24.35
N THR A 261 -8.65 -7.54 23.40
CA THR A 261 -8.32 -8.95 23.59
C THR A 261 -6.83 -9.20 23.86
N GLY A 262 -5.98 -8.23 23.55
CA GLY A 262 -4.52 -8.37 23.59
C GLY A 262 -3.96 -9.26 22.47
N GLN A 263 -4.81 -9.72 21.55
CA GLN A 263 -4.42 -10.58 20.42
C GLN A 263 -3.73 -9.77 19.33
N ASN A 264 -2.77 -10.40 18.66
CA ASN A 264 -2.05 -9.82 17.54
C ASN A 264 -2.58 -10.37 16.22
N PHE A 265 -2.74 -9.50 15.23
CA PHE A 265 -3.25 -9.84 13.91
C PHE A 265 -2.27 -9.37 12.82
N PRO A 266 -1.40 -10.25 12.29
CA PRO A 266 -0.42 -9.89 11.27
C PRO A 266 -1.05 -9.23 10.04
N ARG A 267 -2.21 -9.73 9.62
CA ARG A 267 -2.91 -9.14 8.47
C ARG A 267 -3.33 -7.69 8.69
N MET A 268 -3.79 -7.35 9.87
CA MET A 268 -4.17 -5.98 10.23
C MET A 268 -2.96 -5.03 10.17
N ALA A 269 -1.80 -5.48 10.63
CA ALA A 269 -0.55 -4.71 10.53
C ALA A 269 -0.14 -4.48 9.06
N ALA A 270 -0.19 -5.53 8.24
CA ALA A 270 0.12 -5.42 6.81
C ALA A 270 -0.89 -4.52 6.07
N THR A 271 -2.18 -4.60 6.40
CA THR A 271 -3.20 -3.69 5.87
C THR A 271 -2.89 -2.25 6.23
N ARG A 272 -2.47 -1.99 7.46
CA ARG A 272 -2.10 -0.64 7.89
C ARG A 272 -0.91 -0.09 7.11
N ARG A 273 0.10 -0.94 6.83
CA ARG A 273 1.22 -0.57 5.94
C ARG A 273 0.72 -0.21 4.55
N ALA A 274 -0.14 -1.03 3.97
CA ALA A 274 -0.73 -0.78 2.66
C ALA A 274 -1.49 0.55 2.61
N ASP A 275 -2.33 0.83 3.61
CA ASP A 275 -3.06 2.10 3.72
C ASP A 275 -2.13 3.33 3.79
N ASP A 276 -1.01 3.22 4.50
CA ASP A 276 -0.04 4.30 4.59
C ASP A 276 0.65 4.55 3.24
N ILE A 277 0.96 3.49 2.49
CA ILE A 277 1.51 3.58 1.13
C ILE A 277 0.49 4.22 0.17
N ILE A 278 -0.75 3.78 0.19
CA ILE A 278 -1.82 4.33 -0.63
C ILE A 278 -2.04 5.82 -0.35
N SER A 279 -2.04 6.20 0.93
CA SER A 279 -2.14 7.61 1.31
C SER A 279 -1.01 8.45 0.72
N TRP A 280 0.21 7.91 0.65
CA TRP A 280 1.34 8.54 -0.01
C TRP A 280 1.19 8.57 -1.53
N GLN A 281 0.74 7.50 -2.14
CA GLN A 281 0.49 7.44 -3.60
C GLN A 281 -0.57 8.47 -4.02
N ASN A 282 -1.61 8.64 -3.21
CA ASN A 282 -2.62 9.68 -3.45
C ASN A 282 -2.00 11.08 -3.46
N ALA A 283 -1.10 11.37 -2.52
CA ALA A 283 -0.39 12.66 -2.50
C ALA A 283 0.51 12.86 -3.73
N LEU A 284 1.09 11.79 -4.28
CA LEU A 284 1.84 11.84 -5.55
C LEU A 284 0.92 12.19 -6.73
N VAL A 285 -0.21 11.48 -6.87
CA VAL A 285 -1.17 11.71 -7.96
C VAL A 285 -1.73 13.13 -7.89
N ASP A 286 -2.09 13.60 -6.69
CA ASP A 286 -2.60 14.96 -6.48
C ASP A 286 -1.58 16.04 -6.90
N ALA A 287 -0.29 15.79 -6.67
CA ALA A 287 0.77 16.75 -6.98
C ALA A 287 1.25 16.70 -8.44
N LEU A 288 1.32 15.50 -9.03
CA LEU A 288 1.85 15.28 -10.37
C LEU A 288 0.77 15.39 -11.46
N GLY A 289 -0.49 15.17 -11.10
CA GLY A 289 -1.59 14.91 -12.03
C GLY A 289 -1.62 13.45 -12.51
N PRO A 290 -2.82 12.93 -12.85
CA PRO A 290 -3.03 11.51 -13.13
C PRO A 290 -2.26 10.99 -14.36
N ASP A 291 -1.96 11.86 -15.31
CA ASP A 291 -1.30 11.50 -16.58
C ASP A 291 0.23 11.67 -16.52
N SER A 292 0.81 11.96 -15.36
CA SER A 292 2.24 12.22 -15.24
C SER A 292 3.07 10.96 -15.52
N PRO A 293 4.07 11.02 -16.40
CA PRO A 293 4.99 9.89 -16.62
C PRO A 293 5.75 9.49 -15.35
N ALA A 294 5.89 10.39 -14.37
CA ALA A 294 6.51 10.08 -13.09
C ALA A 294 5.69 9.10 -12.23
N LEU A 295 4.40 8.89 -12.52
CA LEU A 295 3.58 7.84 -11.90
C LEU A 295 3.86 6.46 -12.50
N GLY A 296 4.42 6.40 -13.71
CA GLY A 296 4.76 5.16 -14.41
C GLY A 296 6.05 4.49 -13.94
N ILE A 297 6.89 5.16 -13.14
CA ILE A 297 8.12 4.57 -12.61
C ILE A 297 7.86 3.77 -11.35
N GLY A 298 8.69 2.73 -11.12
CA GLY A 298 8.55 1.83 -9.97
C GLY A 298 8.76 2.52 -8.61
N ILE A 299 8.49 1.76 -7.56
CA ILE A 299 8.65 2.20 -6.16
C ILE A 299 9.58 1.21 -5.46
N TYR A 300 10.62 1.70 -4.80
CA TYR A 300 11.43 0.92 -3.87
C TYR A 300 10.95 1.22 -2.45
N ASP A 301 10.61 0.17 -1.70
CA ASP A 301 10.40 0.24 -0.26
C ASP A 301 11.74 -0.07 0.41
N THR A 302 12.52 0.99 0.64
CA THR A 302 13.94 0.86 1.03
C THR A 302 14.13 0.63 2.53
N GLU A 303 13.06 0.72 3.31
CA GLU A 303 13.03 0.23 4.70
C GLU A 303 11.63 -0.23 5.07
N VAL A 304 11.47 -1.49 5.42
CA VAL A 304 10.23 -2.06 5.95
C VAL A 304 10.50 -2.93 7.17
N ASN A 305 9.66 -2.80 8.18
CA ASN A 305 9.53 -3.72 9.31
C ASN A 305 8.23 -3.42 10.06
N TYR A 306 7.92 -4.25 11.05
CA TYR A 306 6.72 -4.15 11.89
C TYR A 306 7.12 -4.13 13.37
N GLY A 307 6.25 -3.56 14.22
CA GLY A 307 6.49 -3.53 15.65
C GLY A 307 7.53 -2.50 16.11
N LEU A 308 7.77 -1.44 15.33
CA LEU A 308 8.74 -0.38 15.63
C LEU A 308 8.49 0.23 17.02
N LYS A 309 9.51 0.20 17.89
CA LYS A 309 9.53 0.89 19.18
C LYS A 309 10.55 2.04 19.15
N GLY A 310 10.26 3.12 19.85
CA GLY A 310 11.19 4.25 19.98
C GLY A 310 10.60 5.42 20.73
N PRO A 311 11.37 6.49 20.98
CA PRO A 311 10.87 7.69 21.62
C PRO A 311 9.68 8.28 20.85
N GLY A 312 8.54 8.48 21.55
CA GLY A 312 7.31 9.00 20.94
C GLY A 312 6.53 7.99 20.09
N ILE A 313 6.97 6.73 20.02
CA ILE A 313 6.26 5.63 19.36
C ILE A 313 5.61 4.78 20.44
N ARG A 314 4.35 4.37 20.22
CA ARG A 314 3.66 3.47 21.15
C ARG A 314 4.38 2.13 21.27
N PRO A 315 4.24 1.40 22.40
CA PRO A 315 4.82 0.07 22.52
C PRO A 315 4.47 -0.77 21.30
N GLY A 316 5.49 -1.34 20.68
CA GLY A 316 5.31 -2.22 19.53
C GLY A 316 4.66 -3.54 19.92
N VAL A 317 4.29 -4.32 18.92
CA VAL A 317 3.79 -5.67 19.06
C VAL A 317 4.96 -6.65 19.02
N ASP A 318 4.98 -7.59 19.95
CA ASP A 318 5.89 -8.74 19.88
C ASP A 318 5.24 -9.80 18.97
N TRP A 319 5.82 -9.98 17.80
CA TRP A 319 5.35 -10.95 16.83
C TRP A 319 5.98 -12.33 17.08
N SER A 320 5.16 -13.37 17.07
CA SER A 320 5.68 -14.74 17.03
C SER A 320 6.42 -15.01 15.71
N THR A 321 7.19 -16.08 15.65
CA THR A 321 7.86 -16.51 14.42
C THR A 321 6.85 -16.77 13.29
N GLU A 322 5.72 -17.39 13.61
CA GLU A 322 4.65 -17.65 12.64
C GLU A 322 4.02 -16.35 12.14
N ASP A 323 3.71 -15.41 13.03
CA ASP A 323 3.22 -14.09 12.67
C ASP A 323 4.21 -13.34 11.78
N GLY A 324 5.50 -13.40 12.09
CA GLY A 324 6.57 -12.82 11.29
C GLY A 324 6.61 -13.37 9.86
N ASN A 325 6.45 -14.68 9.69
CA ASN A 325 6.36 -15.32 8.39
C ASN A 325 5.11 -14.85 7.61
N GLN A 326 3.97 -14.78 8.30
CA GLN A 326 2.74 -14.25 7.69
C GLN A 326 2.89 -12.78 7.29
N LEU A 327 3.51 -11.94 8.11
CA LEU A 327 3.79 -10.53 7.80
C LEU A 327 4.65 -10.40 6.55
N MET A 328 5.64 -11.28 6.38
CA MET A 328 6.44 -11.27 5.16
C MET A 328 5.62 -11.64 3.94
N ASP A 329 4.82 -12.71 4.03
CA ASP A 329 3.95 -13.12 2.93
C ASP A 329 3.00 -12.00 2.52
N TYR A 330 2.38 -11.34 3.48
CA TYR A 330 1.50 -10.21 3.24
C TYR A 330 2.27 -9.01 2.66
N THR A 331 3.47 -8.71 3.19
CA THR A 331 4.28 -7.60 2.70
C THR A 331 4.60 -7.75 1.22
N TYR A 332 5.08 -8.92 0.81
CA TYR A 332 5.41 -9.15 -0.60
C TYR A 332 4.18 -9.18 -1.48
N ALA A 333 3.11 -9.86 -1.05
CA ALA A 333 1.86 -9.88 -1.80
C ALA A 333 1.31 -8.46 -2.02
N ASP A 334 1.24 -7.64 -0.97
CA ASP A 334 0.73 -6.27 -1.03
C ASP A 334 1.69 -5.36 -1.81
N SER A 335 3.01 -5.50 -1.63
CA SER A 335 4.01 -4.70 -2.35
C SER A 335 3.87 -4.81 -3.85
N ARG A 336 3.68 -6.02 -4.37
CA ARG A 336 3.46 -6.25 -5.80
C ARG A 336 2.27 -5.47 -6.33
N LEU A 337 1.17 -5.45 -5.56
CA LEU A 337 -0.06 -4.77 -5.94
C LEU A 337 0.06 -3.25 -5.87
N LEU A 338 0.89 -2.76 -4.96
CA LEU A 338 1.12 -1.34 -4.73
C LEU A 338 2.21 -0.76 -5.65
N GLY A 339 2.66 -1.54 -6.66
CA GLY A 339 3.69 -1.10 -7.60
C GLY A 339 5.09 -1.00 -6.98
N ILE A 340 5.31 -1.70 -5.85
CA ILE A 340 6.64 -1.78 -5.22
C ILE A 340 7.45 -2.85 -5.94
N THR A 341 8.58 -2.45 -6.51
CA THR A 341 9.45 -3.28 -7.34
C THR A 341 10.68 -3.78 -6.60
N ALA A 342 10.99 -3.24 -5.43
CA ALA A 342 12.01 -3.76 -4.53
C ALA A 342 11.62 -3.49 -3.06
N THR A 343 11.88 -4.45 -2.18
CA THR A 343 11.59 -4.37 -0.75
C THR A 343 12.84 -4.68 0.06
N PHE A 344 13.26 -3.75 0.90
CA PHE A 344 14.44 -3.85 1.75
C PHE A 344 14.01 -3.98 3.20
N TRP A 345 14.25 -5.15 3.80
CA TRP A 345 13.95 -5.37 5.21
C TRP A 345 14.95 -4.65 6.11
N TYR A 346 14.46 -3.90 7.07
CA TYR A 346 15.23 -3.20 8.09
C TYR A 346 14.94 -3.84 9.45
N GLN A 347 15.80 -4.49 10.15
CA GLN A 347 17.24 -4.75 10.07
C GLN A 347 17.55 -6.24 10.11
N TYR A 348 18.74 -6.63 9.61
CA TYR A 348 19.20 -8.00 9.73
C TYR A 348 19.52 -8.41 11.19
N THR A 349 20.15 -7.53 11.95
CA THR A 349 20.36 -7.70 13.40
C THR A 349 19.99 -6.41 14.10
N ALA A 350 19.00 -6.44 14.99
CA ALA A 350 18.58 -5.28 15.76
C ALA A 350 18.92 -5.47 17.24
N THR A 351 19.77 -4.62 17.81
CA THR A 351 19.93 -4.54 19.27
C THR A 351 19.57 -3.19 19.83
N ASP A 352 19.70 -2.08 19.09
CA ASP A 352 19.55 -0.72 19.62
C ASP A 352 18.19 -0.08 19.35
N TYR A 353 17.54 -0.46 18.28
CA TYR A 353 16.12 -0.18 18.11
C TYR A 353 15.42 -1.47 18.49
N SER A 354 14.61 -1.45 19.54
CA SER A 354 13.70 -2.55 19.84
C SER A 354 12.70 -2.69 18.68
N LEU A 355 13.19 -3.03 17.50
CA LEU A 355 12.40 -3.47 16.38
C LEU A 355 11.89 -4.85 16.75
N LEU A 356 10.77 -4.85 17.45
CA LEU A 356 10.05 -6.08 17.79
C LEU A 356 9.22 -6.47 16.58
N GLY A 357 9.88 -6.79 15.55
CA GLY A 357 9.20 -7.25 14.38
C GLY A 357 9.93 -8.44 13.81
N VAL A 358 9.94 -8.52 12.52
CA VAL A 358 10.73 -9.49 11.79
C VAL A 358 12.19 -9.13 11.99
N GLN A 359 12.82 -9.75 12.96
CA GLN A 359 14.26 -9.66 13.16
C GLN A 359 14.93 -10.81 12.41
N TRP A 360 16.03 -10.54 11.78
CA TRP A 360 16.84 -11.52 11.07
C TRP A 360 18.08 -11.81 11.91
N SER A 361 18.13 -12.94 12.57
CA SER A 361 19.31 -13.37 13.29
C SER A 361 19.56 -14.85 13.00
N ASN A 362 20.79 -15.19 12.67
CA ASN A 362 21.18 -16.59 12.54
C ASN A 362 21.81 -17.14 13.83
N THR A 363 21.80 -16.40 14.93
CA THR A 363 22.28 -16.90 16.22
C THR A 363 21.32 -17.97 16.72
N GLY A 364 21.76 -19.21 16.62
CA GLY A 364 20.96 -20.38 16.92
C GLY A 364 20.20 -20.29 18.24
N GLY A 365 18.94 -20.63 18.18
CA GLY A 365 18.03 -20.70 19.33
C GLY A 365 17.06 -19.55 19.48
N ASN A 366 17.12 -18.50 18.66
CA ASN A 366 16.14 -17.44 18.68
C ASN A 366 14.96 -17.71 17.74
N GLN A 367 13.80 -17.21 18.11
CA GLN A 367 12.51 -17.31 17.40
C GLN A 367 12.55 -16.84 15.92
N LEU A 368 13.69 -16.36 15.47
CA LEU A 368 13.93 -15.76 14.17
C LEU A 368 14.41 -16.73 13.09
N SER A 369 14.72 -17.97 13.46
CA SER A 369 15.20 -18.97 12.51
C SER A 369 14.17 -19.28 11.42
N ALA A 370 12.88 -19.29 11.75
CA ALA A 370 11.82 -19.55 10.77
C ALA A 370 11.62 -18.39 9.79
N SER A 371 11.70 -17.14 10.25
CA SER A 371 11.66 -15.98 9.35
C SER A 371 12.89 -15.96 8.43
N TRP A 372 14.06 -16.32 8.95
CA TRP A 372 15.27 -16.54 8.16
C TRP A 372 15.10 -17.64 7.12
N ASP A 373 14.59 -18.80 7.52
CA ASP A 373 14.38 -19.92 6.62
C ASP A 373 13.30 -19.59 5.57
N SER A 374 12.29 -18.85 5.94
CA SER A 374 11.27 -18.34 5.01
C SER A 374 11.87 -17.37 3.99
N LEU A 375 12.70 -16.43 4.41
CA LEU A 375 13.38 -15.51 3.52
C LEU A 375 14.38 -16.25 2.62
N ARG A 376 15.19 -17.10 3.19
CA ARG A 376 16.18 -17.93 2.48
C ARG A 376 15.53 -18.88 1.48
N ALA A 377 14.39 -19.45 1.84
CA ALA A 377 13.60 -20.29 0.94
C ALA A 377 13.01 -19.51 -0.23
N ARG A 378 12.79 -18.20 -0.06
CA ARG A 378 12.23 -17.32 -1.09
C ARG A 378 13.24 -16.84 -2.12
N GLY A 379 14.51 -16.69 -1.78
CA GLY A 379 15.58 -16.29 -2.71
C GLY A 379 15.25 -15.20 -3.73
N PRO A 380 16.22 -14.71 -4.47
CA PRO A 380 15.99 -13.66 -5.48
C PRO A 380 15.06 -14.10 -6.63
N SER A 381 14.84 -15.40 -6.80
CA SER A 381 14.03 -16.00 -7.87
C SER A 381 12.78 -16.72 -7.35
N ASP A 382 12.27 -16.37 -6.16
CA ASP A 382 11.11 -17.08 -5.60
C ASP A 382 9.87 -16.90 -6.46
N GLN A 383 9.60 -17.92 -7.28
CA GLN A 383 8.44 -18.00 -8.15
C GLN A 383 7.11 -18.14 -7.38
N ARG A 384 7.12 -18.35 -6.05
CA ARG A 384 5.89 -18.30 -5.24
C ARG A 384 5.25 -16.93 -5.27
N PHE A 385 6.00 -15.88 -5.55
CA PHE A 385 5.47 -14.58 -5.96
C PHE A 385 4.55 -14.65 -7.17
N ASN A 386 4.87 -15.52 -8.13
CA ASN A 386 4.04 -15.72 -9.33
C ASN A 386 2.90 -16.71 -9.09
N SER A 387 3.00 -17.54 -8.06
CA SER A 387 2.04 -18.60 -7.74
C SER A 387 1.08 -18.23 -6.61
N VAL A 388 1.30 -17.17 -5.87
CA VAL A 388 0.24 -16.56 -5.10
C VAL A 388 -0.72 -15.99 -6.14
N SER A 389 -1.62 -16.86 -6.60
CA SER A 389 -2.89 -16.45 -7.19
C SER A 389 -3.60 -15.64 -6.10
N SER A 390 -3.10 -14.45 -5.93
CA SER A 390 -3.61 -13.55 -4.94
C SER A 390 -4.98 -13.13 -5.39
N PRO A 391 -6.03 -13.50 -4.67
CA PRO A 391 -7.38 -13.02 -4.99
C PRO A 391 -7.54 -11.54 -4.64
N LEU A 392 -6.49 -10.77 -4.76
CA LEU A 392 -6.43 -9.37 -4.37
C LEU A 392 -7.06 -8.44 -5.39
N PHE A 393 -7.40 -8.96 -6.55
CA PHE A 393 -7.84 -8.16 -7.67
C PHE A 393 -9.29 -8.40 -7.97
N LEU A 394 -10.01 -7.36 -8.20
CA LEU A 394 -11.33 -7.39 -8.76
C LEU A 394 -11.24 -7.43 -10.28
N SER A 395 -11.86 -8.42 -10.88
CA SER A 395 -11.88 -8.53 -12.32
C SER A 395 -12.94 -7.59 -12.91
N ARG A 396 -12.50 -6.63 -13.71
CA ARG A 396 -13.27 -6.11 -14.83
C ARG A 396 -12.73 -6.80 -16.09
N ASN A 397 -13.48 -7.72 -16.68
CA ASN A 397 -13.04 -8.44 -17.90
C ASN A 397 -11.78 -9.29 -17.74
N ASN A 398 -11.59 -9.98 -16.61
CA ASN A 398 -10.40 -10.72 -16.21
C ASN A 398 -9.19 -9.86 -15.78
N ASP A 399 -9.29 -8.56 -15.82
CA ASP A 399 -8.31 -7.67 -15.20
C ASP A 399 -8.76 -7.32 -13.79
N TYR A 400 -7.83 -7.29 -12.87
CA TYR A 400 -8.13 -7.17 -11.45
C TYR A 400 -7.99 -5.72 -11.00
N VAL A 401 -9.05 -5.15 -10.41
CA VAL A 401 -9.06 -3.81 -9.82
C VAL A 401 -9.21 -3.95 -8.30
N ILE A 402 -8.37 -3.29 -7.54
CA ILE A 402 -8.50 -3.21 -6.08
C ILE A 402 -9.22 -1.91 -5.75
N PRO A 403 -10.44 -1.94 -5.23
CA PRO A 403 -11.00 -0.74 -4.66
C PRO A 403 -10.25 -0.39 -3.39
N VAL A 404 -9.69 0.79 -3.38
CA VAL A 404 -8.98 1.31 -2.22
C VAL A 404 -9.86 2.37 -1.57
N PHE A 405 -10.22 2.12 -0.32
CA PHE A 405 -10.94 3.09 0.48
C PHE A 405 -9.98 3.71 1.49
N LYS A 406 -10.18 4.98 1.80
CA LYS A 406 -9.31 5.78 2.70
C LYS A 406 -9.05 5.14 4.07
N SER A 407 -9.82 4.14 4.45
CA SER A 407 -9.84 3.57 5.80
C SER A 407 -9.49 2.09 5.88
N CYS A 408 -9.69 1.31 4.81
CA CYS A 408 -9.34 -0.11 4.82
C CYS A 408 -8.99 -0.63 3.41
N PHE A 409 -8.30 -1.74 3.39
CA PHE A 409 -7.87 -2.41 2.18
C PHE A 409 -8.77 -3.61 1.88
N ILE A 410 -9.45 -3.60 0.73
CA ILE A 410 -10.38 -4.65 0.35
C ILE A 410 -9.64 -5.88 -0.17
N ARG A 411 -9.55 -6.90 0.67
CA ARG A 411 -8.91 -8.16 0.38
C ARG A 411 -9.43 -9.26 1.29
N PRO A 412 -9.53 -10.52 0.83
CA PRO A 412 -9.94 -11.64 1.69
C PRO A 412 -9.20 -11.71 3.01
N GLY A 413 -9.92 -11.94 4.09
CA GLY A 413 -9.37 -12.07 5.43
C GLY A 413 -8.96 -10.75 6.10
N THR A 414 -9.30 -9.58 5.55
CA THR A 414 -9.01 -8.28 6.18
C THR A 414 -10.21 -7.73 6.93
N SER A 415 -9.95 -6.73 7.81
CA SER A 415 -11.00 -6.04 8.54
C SER A 415 -11.17 -4.61 8.05
N CYS A 416 -12.43 -4.27 7.74
CA CYS A 416 -12.92 -2.92 7.48
C CYS A 416 -13.97 -2.54 8.55
N ALA A 417 -13.83 -3.09 9.75
CA ALA A 417 -14.79 -2.87 10.83
C ALA A 417 -14.88 -1.37 11.19
N GLY A 418 -16.11 -0.86 11.25
CA GLY A 418 -16.39 0.54 11.56
C GLY A 418 -16.08 1.55 10.44
N ASP A 419 -15.58 1.10 9.30
CA ASP A 419 -15.12 1.96 8.21
C ASP A 419 -16.25 2.65 7.44
N LYS A 420 -15.93 3.79 6.81
CA LYS A 420 -16.84 4.61 6.02
C LYS A 420 -16.75 4.24 4.54
N LEU A 421 -17.52 3.23 4.15
CA LEU A 421 -17.55 2.68 2.79
C LEU A 421 -18.87 3.01 2.05
N GLY A 422 -19.54 4.10 2.43
CA GLY A 422 -20.79 4.53 1.78
C GLY A 422 -20.57 4.85 0.30
N GLY A 423 -21.36 4.22 -0.58
CA GLY A 423 -21.25 4.37 -2.04
C GLY A 423 -20.07 3.63 -2.68
N ALA A 424 -19.29 2.88 -1.89
CA ALA A 424 -18.15 2.13 -2.40
C ALA A 424 -18.50 1.17 -3.54
N ASP A 425 -17.67 1.08 -4.56
CA ASP A 425 -17.78 0.05 -5.61
C ASP A 425 -16.96 -1.19 -5.26
N LEU A 426 -17.65 -2.21 -4.78
CA LEU A 426 -17.12 -3.53 -4.45
C LEU A 426 -17.66 -4.60 -5.42
N SER A 427 -18.12 -4.18 -6.60
CA SER A 427 -18.73 -5.09 -7.58
C SER A 427 -17.70 -6.13 -8.07
N GLY A 428 -18.10 -7.41 -8.02
CA GLY A 428 -17.25 -8.54 -8.39
C GLY A 428 -16.13 -8.86 -7.38
N ALA A 429 -16.02 -8.11 -6.28
CA ALA A 429 -14.96 -8.29 -5.29
C ALA A 429 -14.97 -9.68 -4.65
N ASN A 430 -13.79 -10.22 -4.39
CA ASN A 430 -13.65 -11.32 -3.46
C ASN A 430 -13.52 -10.78 -2.02
N LEU A 431 -14.65 -10.80 -1.29
CA LEU A 431 -14.76 -10.32 0.09
C LEU A 431 -14.74 -11.47 1.10
N SER A 432 -14.29 -12.66 0.67
CA SER A 432 -14.26 -13.83 1.55
C SER A 432 -13.46 -13.56 2.82
N ASP A 433 -13.98 -14.03 3.95
CA ASP A 433 -13.38 -13.90 5.27
C ASP A 433 -13.16 -12.45 5.75
N MET A 434 -13.73 -11.45 5.04
CA MET A 434 -13.60 -10.04 5.45
C MET A 434 -14.55 -9.70 6.61
N ASP A 435 -14.06 -8.80 7.46
CA ASP A 435 -14.85 -8.25 8.56
C ASP A 435 -15.27 -6.80 8.28
N PHE A 436 -16.58 -6.59 8.10
CA PHE A 436 -17.22 -5.28 7.95
C PHE A 436 -18.11 -4.95 9.17
N THR A 437 -17.81 -5.52 10.35
CA THR A 437 -18.58 -5.26 11.56
C THR A 437 -18.72 -3.75 11.81
N GLY A 438 -19.97 -3.28 11.92
CA GLY A 438 -20.26 -1.86 12.17
C GLY A 438 -19.88 -0.88 11.05
N ALA A 439 -19.40 -1.35 9.92
CA ALA A 439 -19.02 -0.49 8.79
C ALA A 439 -20.23 0.23 8.18
N ASN A 440 -19.99 1.42 7.61
CA ASN A 440 -21.00 2.13 6.82
C ASN A 440 -20.85 1.77 5.34
N LEU A 441 -21.70 0.91 4.83
CA LEU A 441 -21.80 0.45 3.44
C LEU A 441 -23.10 0.94 2.77
N GLN A 442 -23.67 2.06 3.20
CA GLN A 442 -24.90 2.59 2.60
C GLN A 442 -24.66 2.88 1.11
N GLN A 443 -25.57 2.37 0.26
CA GLN A 443 -25.49 2.50 -1.21
C GLN A 443 -24.21 1.91 -1.84
N ALA A 444 -23.43 1.12 -1.11
CA ALA A 444 -22.28 0.42 -1.68
C ALA A 444 -22.74 -0.59 -2.75
N ARG A 445 -21.93 -0.77 -3.79
CA ARG A 445 -22.16 -1.75 -4.86
C ARG A 445 -21.35 -3.00 -4.58
N LEU A 446 -22.01 -4.12 -4.33
CA LEU A 446 -21.43 -5.45 -4.11
C LEU A 446 -21.95 -6.44 -5.17
N ALA A 447 -22.40 -5.92 -6.32
CA ALA A 447 -22.96 -6.75 -7.38
C ALA A 447 -21.95 -7.79 -7.87
N GLY A 448 -22.34 -9.08 -7.88
CA GLY A 448 -21.45 -10.18 -8.29
C GLY A 448 -20.32 -10.51 -7.31
N ALA A 449 -20.23 -9.86 -6.14
CA ALA A 449 -19.18 -10.11 -5.16
C ALA A 449 -19.23 -11.53 -4.57
N THR A 450 -18.06 -12.04 -4.15
CA THR A 450 -17.93 -13.29 -3.39
C THR A 450 -17.89 -12.97 -1.90
N LEU A 451 -18.85 -13.55 -1.13
CA LEU A 451 -19.10 -13.20 0.27
C LEU A 451 -18.91 -14.40 1.23
N ASN A 452 -18.02 -15.33 0.92
CA ASN A 452 -17.82 -16.50 1.78
C ASN A 452 -17.27 -16.08 3.15
N ASN A 453 -17.91 -16.50 4.22
CA ASN A 453 -17.59 -16.15 5.61
C ASN A 453 -17.55 -14.63 5.90
N THR A 454 -17.97 -13.79 4.97
CA THR A 454 -17.95 -12.33 5.16
C THR A 454 -18.86 -11.92 6.32
N ASN A 455 -18.36 -11.04 7.19
CA ASN A 455 -19.05 -10.59 8.38
C ASN A 455 -19.56 -9.14 8.23
N PHE A 456 -20.88 -8.96 8.10
CA PHE A 456 -21.54 -7.65 8.07
C PHE A 456 -22.33 -7.36 9.34
N THR A 457 -21.98 -8.00 10.47
CA THR A 457 -22.68 -7.78 11.74
C THR A 457 -22.65 -6.28 12.09
N ASP A 458 -23.81 -5.75 12.52
CA ASP A 458 -24.00 -4.34 12.86
C ASP A 458 -23.66 -3.31 11.76
N ALA A 459 -23.35 -3.72 10.55
CA ALA A 459 -23.09 -2.80 9.44
C ALA A 459 -24.34 -2.00 9.01
N PHE A 460 -24.12 -0.80 8.46
CA PHE A 460 -25.17 0.04 7.87
C PHE A 460 -25.14 -0.14 6.35
N MET A 461 -26.11 -0.86 5.78
CA MET A 461 -26.14 -1.25 4.37
C MET A 461 -27.43 -0.83 3.65
N LYS A 462 -28.05 0.27 4.08
CA LYS A 462 -29.27 0.78 3.43
C LYS A 462 -29.01 1.10 1.96
N GLY A 463 -29.78 0.45 1.08
CA GLY A 463 -29.67 0.65 -0.37
C GLY A 463 -28.44 0.01 -1.01
N ALA A 464 -27.67 -0.80 -0.30
CA ALA A 464 -26.55 -1.54 -0.89
C ALA A 464 -27.02 -2.53 -1.96
N ASP A 465 -26.21 -2.72 -3.01
CA ASP A 465 -26.50 -3.61 -4.12
C ASP A 465 -25.69 -4.91 -4.03
N PHE A 466 -26.35 -6.01 -3.68
CA PHE A 466 -25.81 -7.38 -3.65
C PHE A 466 -26.27 -8.24 -4.82
N SER A 467 -26.76 -7.61 -5.91
CA SER A 467 -27.28 -8.39 -7.04
C SER A 467 -26.22 -9.35 -7.59
N ASN A 468 -26.64 -10.59 -7.90
CA ASN A 468 -25.76 -11.67 -8.39
C ASN A 468 -24.59 -12.06 -7.43
N ALA A 469 -24.48 -11.50 -6.24
CA ALA A 469 -23.45 -11.89 -5.29
C ALA A 469 -23.62 -13.35 -4.85
N ARG A 470 -22.53 -13.97 -4.38
CA ARG A 470 -22.51 -15.37 -3.93
C ARG A 470 -21.80 -15.48 -2.60
N GLY A 471 -22.36 -16.24 -1.66
CA GLY A 471 -21.76 -16.41 -0.34
C GLY A 471 -22.14 -17.72 0.32
N VAL A 472 -21.18 -18.26 1.06
CA VAL A 472 -21.36 -19.38 1.98
C VAL A 472 -21.07 -18.86 3.37
N GLN A 473 -21.94 -19.15 4.35
CA GLN A 473 -21.81 -18.71 5.74
C GLN A 473 -21.70 -17.17 5.93
N THR A 474 -22.26 -16.40 5.01
CA THR A 474 -22.27 -14.93 5.09
C THR A 474 -23.09 -14.47 6.31
N LYS A 475 -22.51 -13.59 7.15
CA LYS A 475 -23.20 -13.00 8.30
C LYS A 475 -23.81 -11.67 7.90
N LEU A 476 -25.14 -11.64 7.78
CA LEU A 476 -25.94 -10.47 7.40
C LEU A 476 -26.68 -9.87 8.61
N GLY A 477 -26.19 -10.04 9.82
CA GLY A 477 -26.74 -9.51 11.06
C GLY A 477 -26.63 -7.97 11.17
N ALA A 478 -26.96 -7.27 10.10
CA ALA A 478 -26.74 -5.84 9.93
C ALA A 478 -27.81 -4.99 10.59
N ARG A 479 -27.44 -3.79 11.04
CA ARG A 479 -28.37 -2.81 11.61
C ARG A 479 -29.44 -2.37 10.62
N SER A 480 -29.11 -2.26 9.33
CA SER A 480 -30.10 -1.88 8.32
C SER A 480 -29.68 -2.36 6.93
N LEU A 481 -30.52 -3.19 6.34
CA LEU A 481 -30.49 -3.61 4.93
C LEU A 481 -31.73 -3.10 4.18
N ALA A 482 -32.34 -2.04 4.69
CA ALA A 482 -33.52 -1.46 4.08
C ALA A 482 -33.24 -1.00 2.64
N ARG A 483 -34.13 -1.41 1.70
CA ARG A 483 -33.99 -1.14 0.25
C ARG A 483 -32.73 -1.73 -0.40
N ALA A 484 -32.03 -2.64 0.26
CA ALA A 484 -30.90 -3.35 -0.36
C ALA A 484 -31.39 -4.26 -1.49
N ASN A 485 -30.59 -4.39 -2.53
CA ASN A 485 -30.87 -5.21 -3.68
C ASN A 485 -30.15 -6.56 -3.57
N PHE A 486 -30.89 -7.64 -3.36
CA PHE A 486 -30.45 -9.03 -3.31
C PHE A 486 -30.95 -9.84 -4.54
N SER A 487 -31.29 -9.17 -5.63
CA SER A 487 -31.78 -9.88 -6.82
C SER A 487 -30.72 -10.86 -7.34
N GLN A 488 -31.16 -12.09 -7.66
CA GLN A 488 -30.31 -13.16 -8.18
C GLN A 488 -29.12 -13.53 -7.26
N VAL A 489 -29.09 -13.08 -5.99
CA VAL A 489 -28.08 -13.48 -5.01
C VAL A 489 -28.16 -15.01 -4.78
N ARG A 490 -27.01 -15.64 -4.50
CA ARG A 490 -26.93 -17.04 -4.09
C ARG A 490 -26.26 -17.15 -2.72
N LEU A 491 -27.02 -17.54 -1.71
CA LEU A 491 -26.54 -17.66 -0.34
C LEU A 491 -26.76 -19.08 0.19
N GLU A 492 -25.71 -19.68 0.68
CA GLU A 492 -25.71 -20.95 1.40
C GLU A 492 -25.35 -20.69 2.88
N ASN A 493 -26.18 -21.21 3.79
CA ASN A 493 -26.00 -21.05 5.24
C ASN A 493 -25.87 -19.57 5.72
N PRO A 494 -26.58 -18.58 5.16
CA PRO A 494 -26.47 -17.21 5.64
C PRO A 494 -27.05 -17.05 7.05
N LYS A 495 -26.47 -16.15 7.84
CA LYS A 495 -26.95 -15.77 9.18
C LYS A 495 -27.42 -14.31 9.18
N ALA A 496 -28.68 -14.08 9.41
CA ALA A 496 -29.30 -12.75 9.33
C ALA A 496 -30.39 -12.53 10.43
N THR A 497 -30.25 -13.21 11.54
CA THR A 497 -31.22 -13.14 12.66
C THR A 497 -31.46 -11.71 13.07
N GLY A 498 -32.76 -11.32 13.22
CA GLY A 498 -33.16 -10.01 13.70
C GLY A 498 -32.89 -8.82 12.77
N SER A 499 -32.41 -9.05 11.56
CA SER A 499 -32.01 -8.01 10.61
C SER A 499 -33.19 -7.28 9.96
N SER A 500 -32.95 -6.03 9.53
CA SER A 500 -33.98 -5.21 8.88
C SER A 500 -33.78 -5.16 7.35
N PHE A 501 -34.58 -5.94 6.63
CA PHE A 501 -34.63 -6.01 5.16
C PHE A 501 -35.84 -5.23 4.59
N LEU A 502 -36.25 -4.18 5.22
CA LEU A 502 -37.41 -3.40 4.84
C LEU A 502 -37.35 -2.96 3.36
N ARG A 503 -38.36 -3.36 2.56
CA ARG A 503 -38.44 -3.03 1.14
C ARG A 503 -37.21 -3.49 0.32
N SER A 504 -36.52 -4.54 0.72
CA SER A 504 -35.42 -5.13 -0.03
C SER A 504 -35.95 -5.95 -1.22
N ASN A 505 -35.11 -6.05 -2.25
CA ASN A 505 -35.40 -6.82 -3.45
C ASN A 505 -34.67 -8.17 -3.41
N TRP A 506 -35.42 -9.29 -3.39
CA TRP A 506 -34.94 -10.67 -3.43
C TRP A 506 -35.40 -11.40 -4.69
N THR A 507 -35.74 -10.67 -5.74
CA THR A 507 -36.23 -11.25 -7.00
C THR A 507 -35.25 -12.28 -7.55
N LYS A 508 -35.72 -13.51 -7.79
CA LYS A 508 -34.91 -14.65 -8.28
C LYS A 508 -33.71 -14.99 -7.37
N ALA A 509 -33.72 -14.57 -6.11
CA ALA A 509 -32.69 -14.96 -5.13
C ALA A 509 -32.76 -16.46 -4.86
N TYR A 510 -31.62 -17.07 -4.56
CA TYR A 510 -31.50 -18.42 -4.04
C TYR A 510 -30.92 -18.38 -2.64
N VAL A 511 -31.65 -18.92 -1.68
CA VAL A 511 -31.22 -19.05 -0.28
C VAL A 511 -31.44 -20.49 0.18
N ASN A 512 -30.41 -21.08 0.77
CA ASN A 512 -30.50 -22.44 1.32
C ASN A 512 -29.86 -22.49 2.71
N ASN A 513 -30.51 -23.22 3.64
CA ASN A 513 -30.09 -23.39 5.04
C ASN A 513 -29.86 -22.07 5.78
N GLY A 514 -30.61 -21.00 5.45
CA GLY A 514 -30.45 -19.69 6.06
C GLY A 514 -31.11 -19.56 7.43
N ASP A 515 -30.60 -18.66 8.26
CA ASP A 515 -31.29 -18.21 9.49
C ASP A 515 -31.65 -16.73 9.36
N PHE A 516 -32.91 -16.46 9.08
CA PHE A 516 -33.52 -15.14 9.01
C PHE A 516 -34.56 -14.93 10.12
N SER A 517 -34.52 -15.74 11.16
CA SER A 517 -35.49 -15.66 12.28
C SER A 517 -35.55 -14.25 12.84
N SER A 518 -36.76 -13.83 13.24
CA SER A 518 -37.06 -12.50 13.81
C SER A 518 -36.75 -11.30 12.87
N SER A 519 -36.40 -11.51 11.62
CA SER A 519 -36.08 -10.45 10.68
C SER A 519 -37.28 -9.74 10.08
N ASN A 520 -37.08 -8.51 9.61
CA ASN A 520 -38.16 -7.66 9.10
C ASN A 520 -38.07 -7.50 7.56
N PHE A 521 -38.97 -8.16 6.84
CA PHE A 521 -39.12 -8.11 5.38
C PHE A 521 -40.37 -7.32 4.94
N TYR A 522 -40.82 -6.33 5.72
CA TYR A 522 -41.97 -5.53 5.35
C TYR A 522 -41.83 -4.95 3.94
N LYS A 523 -42.83 -5.25 3.07
CA LYS A 523 -42.84 -4.84 1.64
C LYS A 523 -41.62 -5.26 0.84
N SER A 524 -40.91 -6.33 1.20
CA SER A 524 -39.85 -6.91 0.40
C SER A 524 -40.40 -7.74 -0.76
N ASP A 525 -39.63 -7.86 -1.83
CA ASP A 525 -40.02 -8.58 -3.02
C ASP A 525 -39.21 -9.88 -3.20
N PHE A 526 -39.89 -11.03 -3.15
CA PHE A 526 -39.34 -12.37 -3.36
C PHE A 526 -39.84 -12.99 -4.68
N GLU A 527 -40.24 -12.19 -5.69
CA GLU A 527 -40.75 -12.73 -6.95
C GLU A 527 -39.73 -13.68 -7.58
N GLY A 528 -40.16 -14.92 -7.85
CA GLY A 528 -39.32 -15.96 -8.42
C GLY A 528 -38.19 -16.47 -7.55
N ALA A 529 -38.10 -16.08 -6.30
CA ALA A 529 -37.05 -16.55 -5.38
C ALA A 529 -37.20 -18.04 -5.04
N ALA A 530 -36.08 -18.71 -4.77
CA ALA A 530 -36.03 -20.07 -4.23
C ALA A 530 -35.47 -20.05 -2.81
N ILE A 531 -36.33 -20.31 -1.81
CA ILE A 531 -35.98 -20.31 -0.38
C ILE A 531 -36.11 -21.74 0.14
N LYS A 532 -34.99 -22.34 0.52
CA LYS A 532 -34.95 -23.75 0.92
C LYS A 532 -34.40 -23.90 2.34
N ASN A 533 -34.98 -24.82 3.10
CA ASN A 533 -34.49 -25.22 4.42
C ASN A 533 -34.12 -24.04 5.34
N THR A 534 -34.86 -22.94 5.23
CA THR A 534 -34.52 -21.65 5.83
C THR A 534 -35.41 -21.37 7.03
N ASP A 535 -34.81 -20.91 8.13
CA ASP A 535 -35.53 -20.45 9.31
C ASP A 535 -36.05 -19.02 9.09
N MET A 536 -37.37 -18.91 8.94
CA MET A 536 -38.11 -17.66 8.78
C MET A 536 -39.04 -17.41 9.96
N ARG A 537 -38.82 -18.06 11.11
CA ARG A 537 -39.65 -17.93 12.29
C ARG A 537 -39.70 -16.50 12.79
N ALA A 538 -40.88 -16.11 13.27
CA ALA A 538 -41.13 -14.78 13.84
C ALA A 538 -40.78 -13.60 12.89
N THR A 539 -40.66 -13.82 11.62
CA THR A 539 -40.38 -12.76 10.62
C THR A 539 -41.59 -11.84 10.42
N LYS A 540 -41.32 -10.58 10.02
CA LYS A 540 -42.34 -9.60 9.65
C LYS A 540 -42.46 -9.52 8.14
N LEU A 541 -43.48 -10.16 7.54
CA LEU A 541 -43.70 -10.33 6.10
C LEU A 541 -44.86 -9.49 5.57
N ARG A 542 -45.40 -8.55 6.34
CA ARG A 542 -46.56 -7.76 5.91
C ARG A 542 -46.25 -6.97 4.63
N GLY A 543 -47.02 -7.27 3.56
CA GLY A 543 -46.85 -6.66 2.25
C GLY A 543 -45.69 -7.22 1.43
N ALA A 544 -45.04 -8.30 1.86
CA ALA A 544 -44.05 -9.01 1.05
C ALA A 544 -44.74 -9.69 -0.15
N SER A 545 -44.08 -9.65 -1.32
CA SER A 545 -44.47 -10.33 -2.57
C SER A 545 -43.77 -11.68 -2.65
N TRP A 546 -44.54 -12.75 -2.94
CA TRP A 546 -44.05 -14.13 -3.15
C TRP A 546 -44.44 -14.68 -4.51
N LYS A 547 -44.76 -13.82 -5.48
CA LYS A 547 -45.22 -14.25 -6.82
C LYS A 547 -44.18 -15.12 -7.49
N GLY A 548 -44.56 -16.36 -7.83
CA GLY A 548 -43.67 -17.32 -8.49
C GLY A 548 -42.50 -17.81 -7.61
N ALA A 549 -42.46 -17.49 -6.31
CA ALA A 549 -41.44 -18.02 -5.43
C ALA A 549 -41.64 -19.52 -5.16
N THR A 550 -40.55 -20.24 -4.99
CA THR A 550 -40.51 -21.64 -4.56
C THR A 550 -39.98 -21.72 -3.14
N VAL A 551 -40.75 -22.29 -2.25
CA VAL A 551 -40.34 -22.46 -0.86
C VAL A 551 -40.45 -23.93 -0.46
N SER A 552 -39.40 -24.49 0.12
CA SER A 552 -39.36 -25.89 0.55
C SER A 552 -38.53 -26.06 1.83
N GLY A 553 -39.03 -26.89 2.77
CA GLY A 553 -38.29 -27.20 4.00
C GLY A 553 -38.09 -26.03 4.95
N SER A 554 -38.73 -24.87 4.73
CA SER A 554 -38.52 -23.65 5.50
C SER A 554 -39.58 -23.46 6.58
N ASP A 555 -39.20 -22.92 7.74
CA ASP A 555 -40.08 -22.74 8.91
C ASP A 555 -40.52 -21.27 9.04
N PHE A 556 -41.83 -21.04 8.98
CA PHE A 556 -42.47 -19.72 9.14
C PHE A 556 -43.28 -19.60 10.46
N LYS A 557 -43.03 -20.47 11.44
CA LYS A 557 -43.74 -20.43 12.71
C LYS A 557 -43.66 -19.05 13.37
N GLY A 558 -44.80 -18.45 13.67
CA GLY A 558 -44.86 -17.12 14.28
C GLY A 558 -44.58 -15.95 13.35
N ALA A 559 -44.40 -16.18 12.04
CA ALA A 559 -44.28 -15.10 11.05
C ALA A 559 -45.58 -14.28 10.95
N VAL A 560 -45.45 -12.96 10.76
CA VAL A 560 -46.58 -12.03 10.69
C VAL A 560 -46.70 -11.45 9.27
N GLY A 561 -47.78 -11.75 8.60
CA GLY A 561 -48.08 -11.34 7.22
C GLY A 561 -48.40 -12.54 6.32
N LYS A 562 -48.50 -12.29 5.01
CA LYS A 562 -48.75 -13.37 4.05
C LYS A 562 -47.47 -14.18 3.83
N THR A 563 -47.48 -15.44 4.19
CA THR A 563 -46.44 -16.42 3.88
C THR A 563 -46.64 -16.97 2.46
N PRO A 564 -45.62 -17.55 1.80
CA PRO A 564 -45.69 -18.12 0.47
C PRO A 564 -46.73 -19.22 0.35
#